data_86ddff252dc941fdc7bd0b4b41d22c50
#
_entry.id   86ddff252dc941fdc7bd0b4b41d22c50
#
_cell.length_a   1.000
_cell.length_b   1.000
_cell.length_c   1.000
_cell.angle_alpha   90.00
_cell.angle_beta   90.00
_cell.angle_gamma   90.00
#
_symmetry.space_group_name_H-M   'P 1'
#
loop_
_entity.id
_entity.type
_entity.pdbx_description
1 polymer ?
#
loop_
_entity_poly.entity_id
_entity_poly.type
_entity_poly.pdbx_seq_one_letter_code
_entity_poly.pdbx_strand_id
1 'polypeptide(L)'
;MTWCVIVHSQMTIKVSYESISKPKINYNGFSFPESQKAEIERQILQNAKKPEKYILYYENGNSFFQRDPSENVHSTQQKTEYYRMRDKVGIYRLSDYIVEEFYGYYPMDNVSIEFSDETQVIENYTCKLALYKIGDTVNKVWYTEDIPVSAGPYNYYNVPGLILKVENPNLLCYAVNISKNVDKKDIKKMNNELEVYEGEELERKNGEGRQKMLGNSRQKADKLMKNIQNK
;
A
#
# COMPACT_ATOMS: atom_id res chain seq x y z
N MET A 1 -41.14 -27.06 7.13
CA MET A 1 -40.17 -26.20 6.41
C MET A 1 -39.16 -25.72 7.41
N THR A 2 -37.96 -26.32 7.41
CA THR A 2 -36.88 -25.96 8.35
C THR A 2 -36.11 -24.85 7.72
N TRP A 3 -36.18 -23.64 8.26
CA TRP A 3 -35.33 -22.51 7.81
C TRP A 3 -33.92 -22.76 8.30
N CYS A 4 -33.05 -23.10 7.40
CA CYS A 4 -31.61 -23.14 7.66
C CYS A 4 -31.12 -21.70 7.79
N VAL A 5 -30.96 -21.22 9.00
CA VAL A 5 -30.29 -19.93 9.27
C VAL A 5 -28.84 -20.15 8.99
N ILE A 6 -28.38 -19.72 7.81
CA ILE A 6 -26.95 -19.64 7.48
C ILE A 6 -26.37 -18.56 8.38
N VAL A 7 -25.81 -18.95 9.52
CA VAL A 7 -24.97 -18.08 10.32
C VAL A 7 -23.71 -17.84 9.54
N HIS A 8 -23.66 -16.73 8.82
CA HIS A 8 -22.40 -16.24 8.25
C HIS A 8 -21.48 -15.93 9.44
N SER A 9 -20.57 -16.82 9.73
CA SER A 9 -19.49 -16.56 10.68
C SER A 9 -18.80 -15.26 10.21
N GLN A 10 -18.86 -14.23 11.04
CA GLN A 10 -18.22 -12.95 10.77
C GLN A 10 -16.69 -13.18 10.83
N MET A 11 -16.09 -13.43 9.66
CA MET A 11 -14.68 -13.70 9.57
C MET A 11 -13.89 -12.39 9.75
N THR A 12 -13.03 -12.37 10.76
CA THR A 12 -12.04 -11.31 10.99
C THR A 12 -10.65 -11.89 10.77
N ILE A 13 -9.81 -11.17 10.01
CA ILE A 13 -8.46 -11.61 9.67
C ILE A 13 -7.50 -10.45 9.89
N LYS A 14 -6.31 -10.76 10.40
CA LYS A 14 -5.16 -9.88 10.42
C LYS A 14 -4.01 -10.58 9.71
N VAL A 15 -3.41 -9.90 8.73
CA VAL A 15 -2.25 -10.41 8.00
C VAL A 15 -1.09 -9.42 8.16
N SER A 16 0.05 -9.93 8.59
CA SER A 16 1.29 -9.16 8.57
C SER A 16 2.02 -9.40 7.25
N TYR A 17 2.45 -8.32 6.62
CA TYR A 17 3.21 -8.35 5.37
C TYR A 17 4.57 -7.71 5.56
N GLU A 18 5.53 -8.19 4.80
CA GLU A 18 6.79 -7.50 4.53
C GLU A 18 6.80 -6.99 3.09
N SER A 19 7.28 -5.78 2.91
CA SER A 19 7.34 -5.12 1.60
C SER A 19 8.74 -4.59 1.34
N ILE A 20 9.31 -4.98 0.19
CA ILE A 20 10.63 -4.58 -0.27
C ILE A 20 10.42 -3.73 -1.52
N SER A 21 10.82 -2.47 -1.45
CA SER A 21 10.82 -1.57 -2.60
C SER A 21 12.00 -1.88 -3.52
N LYS A 22 11.77 -1.80 -4.84
CA LYS A 22 12.81 -1.92 -5.88
C LYS A 22 12.89 -0.57 -6.62
N PRO A 23 13.49 0.48 -6.01
CA PRO A 23 13.44 1.83 -6.58
C PRO A 23 14.18 1.90 -7.91
N LYS A 24 13.57 2.55 -8.89
CA LYS A 24 14.28 3.05 -10.08
C LYS A 24 14.85 4.41 -9.74
N ILE A 25 16.16 4.50 -9.72
CA ILE A 25 16.84 5.76 -9.43
C ILE A 25 16.84 6.62 -10.70
N ASN A 26 16.24 7.80 -10.61
CA ASN A 26 16.17 8.76 -11.70
C ASN A 26 16.76 10.10 -11.22
N TYR A 27 17.82 10.55 -11.90
CA TYR A 27 18.50 11.80 -11.59
C TYR A 27 17.99 13.01 -12.37
N ASN A 28 16.90 12.89 -13.13
CA ASN A 28 16.36 13.99 -13.91
C ASN A 28 16.05 15.21 -13.02
N GLY A 29 16.72 16.32 -13.29
CA GLY A 29 16.56 17.56 -12.51
C GLY A 29 17.54 17.73 -11.34
N PHE A 30 18.43 16.78 -11.10
CA PHE A 30 19.49 16.90 -10.08
C PHE A 30 20.87 16.78 -10.75
N SER A 31 21.76 17.74 -10.45
CA SER A 31 23.14 17.69 -10.89
C SER A 31 24.03 17.34 -9.69
N PHE A 32 24.49 16.10 -9.63
CA PHE A 32 25.47 15.64 -8.64
C PHE A 32 26.78 15.26 -9.33
N PRO A 33 27.95 15.48 -8.67
CA PRO A 33 29.21 14.88 -9.11
C PRO A 33 29.07 13.35 -9.20
N GLU A 34 29.74 12.73 -10.20
CA GLU A 34 29.66 11.27 -10.40
C GLU A 34 30.05 10.47 -9.15
N SER A 35 31.07 10.97 -8.41
CA SER A 35 31.49 10.34 -7.14
C SER A 35 30.39 10.32 -6.07
N GLN A 36 29.52 11.31 -6.05
CA GLN A 36 28.40 11.36 -5.11
C GLN A 36 27.20 10.52 -5.57
N LYS A 37 26.97 10.40 -6.87
CA LYS A 37 25.89 9.58 -7.42
C LYS A 37 26.02 8.12 -6.97
N ALA A 38 27.20 7.53 -7.11
CA ALA A 38 27.44 6.14 -6.73
C ALA A 38 27.14 5.87 -5.24
N GLU A 39 27.51 6.81 -4.35
CA GLU A 39 27.24 6.68 -2.92
C GLU A 39 25.76 6.86 -2.61
N ILE A 40 25.08 7.81 -3.24
CA ILE A 40 23.63 8.01 -3.09
C ILE A 40 22.87 6.77 -3.57
N GLU A 41 23.23 6.21 -4.74
CA GLU A 41 22.65 4.96 -5.24
C GLU A 41 22.82 3.81 -4.26
N ARG A 42 24.04 3.64 -3.77
CA ARG A 42 24.35 2.59 -2.79
C ARG A 42 23.46 2.71 -1.54
N GLN A 43 23.31 3.92 -1.00
CA GLN A 43 22.46 4.17 0.18
C GLN A 43 20.97 3.93 -0.11
N ILE A 44 20.46 4.40 -1.25
CA ILE A 44 19.07 4.16 -1.66
C ILE A 44 18.79 2.66 -1.79
N LEU A 45 19.67 1.93 -2.49
CA LEU A 45 19.51 0.49 -2.69
C LEU A 45 19.66 -0.31 -1.40
N GLN A 46 20.54 0.08 -0.49
CA GLN A 46 20.68 -0.55 0.82
C GLN A 46 19.44 -0.32 1.69
N ASN A 47 18.89 0.88 1.71
CA ASN A 47 17.69 1.19 2.46
C ASN A 47 16.45 0.48 1.87
N ALA A 48 16.36 0.43 0.55
CA ALA A 48 15.26 -0.25 -0.14
C ALA A 48 15.23 -1.78 0.08
N LYS A 49 16.38 -2.39 0.42
CA LYS A 49 16.45 -3.83 0.75
C LYS A 49 15.91 -4.17 2.13
N LYS A 50 15.72 -3.19 3.01
CA LYS A 50 15.12 -3.42 4.33
C LYS A 50 13.63 -3.58 4.16
N PRO A 51 13.03 -4.72 4.59
CA PRO A 51 11.60 -4.88 4.53
C PRO A 51 10.90 -3.83 5.41
N GLU A 52 9.88 -3.22 4.87
CA GLU A 52 8.93 -2.42 5.64
C GLU A 52 7.77 -3.31 6.04
N LYS A 53 7.28 -3.18 7.26
CA LYS A 53 6.18 -3.99 7.76
C LYS A 53 4.85 -3.31 7.59
N TYR A 54 3.87 -4.11 7.19
CA TYR A 54 2.49 -3.68 6.97
C TYR A 54 1.51 -4.65 7.60
N ILE A 55 0.32 -4.17 7.87
CA ILE A 55 -0.78 -4.97 8.42
C ILE A 55 -2.01 -4.77 7.56
N LEU A 56 -2.63 -5.87 7.17
CA LEU A 56 -3.98 -5.91 6.60
C LEU A 56 -4.94 -6.39 7.67
N TYR A 57 -6.04 -5.66 7.86
CA TYR A 57 -7.20 -6.07 8.63
C TYR A 57 -8.35 -6.33 7.66
N TYR A 58 -9.10 -7.40 7.91
CA TYR A 58 -10.29 -7.73 7.14
C TYR A 58 -11.45 -8.03 8.08
N GLU A 59 -12.61 -7.45 7.79
CA GLU A 59 -13.87 -7.70 8.47
C GLU A 59 -15.03 -7.61 7.47
N ASN A 60 -15.79 -8.70 7.29
CA ASN A 60 -17.08 -8.71 6.57
C ASN A 60 -17.06 -8.08 5.17
N GLY A 61 -15.99 -8.25 4.41
CA GLY A 61 -15.82 -7.70 3.07
C GLY A 61 -15.09 -6.35 3.02
N ASN A 62 -14.92 -5.68 4.15
CA ASN A 62 -14.07 -4.49 4.24
C ASN A 62 -12.63 -4.88 4.55
N SER A 63 -11.68 -4.14 4.02
CA SER A 63 -10.27 -4.33 4.35
C SER A 63 -9.55 -3.00 4.57
N PHE A 64 -8.61 -3.00 5.50
CA PHE A 64 -7.77 -1.87 5.83
C PHE A 64 -6.31 -2.29 5.86
N PHE A 65 -5.51 -1.73 5.01
CA PHE A 65 -4.08 -1.99 4.89
C PHE A 65 -3.30 -0.75 5.28
N GLN A 66 -2.36 -0.89 6.20
CA GLN A 66 -1.54 0.22 6.68
C GLN A 66 -0.11 -0.24 6.97
N ARG A 67 0.81 0.71 7.07
CA ARG A 67 2.14 0.45 7.67
C ARG A 67 1.96 0.00 9.12
N ASP A 68 2.77 -0.95 9.58
CA ASP A 68 2.73 -1.41 10.97
C ASP A 68 3.11 -0.24 11.91
N PRO A 69 2.22 0.20 12.79
CA PRO A 69 2.49 1.32 13.69
C PRO A 69 3.57 1.02 14.74
N SER A 70 3.95 -0.26 14.94
CA SER A 70 5.06 -0.63 15.82
C SER A 70 6.44 -0.34 15.21
N GLU A 71 6.52 -0.14 13.90
CA GLU A 71 7.74 0.30 13.24
C GLU A 71 8.03 1.76 13.65
N ASN A 72 9.21 2.00 14.22
CA ASN A 72 9.69 3.36 14.53
C ASN A 72 9.93 4.13 13.23
N VAL A 73 8.86 4.68 12.70
CA VAL A 73 8.91 5.53 11.52
C VAL A 73 9.46 6.88 11.95
N HIS A 74 10.58 7.31 11.38
CA HIS A 74 11.00 8.69 11.53
C HIS A 74 9.82 9.60 11.13
N SER A 75 9.55 10.63 11.91
CA SER A 75 8.39 11.53 11.78
C SER A 75 8.23 12.21 10.40
N THR A 76 9.11 11.91 9.45
CA THR A 76 9.12 12.42 8.08
C THR A 76 8.59 11.43 7.03
N GLN A 77 8.27 10.18 7.41
CA GLN A 77 7.72 9.21 6.47
C GLN A 77 6.20 9.39 6.38
N GLN A 78 5.70 9.41 5.14
CA GLN A 78 4.25 9.50 4.88
C GLN A 78 3.53 8.26 5.42
N LYS A 79 2.37 8.51 6.02
CA LYS A 79 1.45 7.43 6.41
C LYS A 79 0.96 6.73 5.14
N THR A 80 0.92 5.41 5.20
CA THR A 80 0.41 4.59 4.10
C THR A 80 -0.83 3.86 4.60
N GLU A 81 -1.99 4.24 4.06
CA GLU A 81 -3.26 3.62 4.38
C GLU A 81 -4.07 3.40 3.11
N TYR A 82 -4.63 2.19 2.97
CA TYR A 82 -5.54 1.81 1.91
C TYR A 82 -6.76 1.16 2.54
N TYR A 83 -7.94 1.64 2.18
CA TYR A 83 -9.19 1.11 2.69
C TYR A 83 -10.11 0.70 1.53
N ARG A 84 -10.70 -0.47 1.65
CA ARG A 84 -11.69 -0.99 0.72
C ARG A 84 -13.01 -1.23 1.45
N MET A 85 -14.07 -0.69 0.91
CA MET A 85 -15.45 -0.98 1.33
C MET A 85 -16.02 -2.10 0.47
N ARG A 86 -16.78 -3.01 1.10
CA ARG A 86 -17.50 -4.10 0.43
C ARG A 86 -18.39 -3.61 -0.72
N ASP A 87 -19.07 -2.51 -0.49
CA ASP A 87 -20.16 -2.02 -1.35
C ASP A 87 -19.66 -1.06 -2.44
N LYS A 88 -18.35 -0.85 -2.57
CA LYS A 88 -17.75 0.03 -3.58
C LYS A 88 -16.64 -0.65 -4.36
N VAL A 89 -16.64 -0.42 -5.68
CA VAL A 89 -15.60 -0.90 -6.59
C VAL A 89 -14.51 0.16 -6.67
N GLY A 90 -13.55 0.10 -5.75
CA GLY A 90 -12.45 1.06 -5.65
C GLY A 90 -11.74 1.01 -4.33
N ILE A 91 -10.77 1.88 -4.19
CA ILE A 91 -9.90 1.98 -3.02
C ILE A 91 -9.89 3.41 -2.51
N TYR A 92 -10.00 3.57 -1.20
CA TYR A 92 -9.65 4.80 -0.51
C TYR A 92 -8.17 4.74 -0.12
N ARG A 93 -7.42 5.74 -0.49
CA ARG A 93 -6.01 5.88 -0.13
C ARG A 93 -5.81 7.17 0.63
N LEU A 94 -5.10 7.09 1.76
CA LEU A 94 -4.69 8.28 2.50
C LEU A 94 -3.68 9.09 1.69
N SER A 95 -3.96 10.38 1.52
CA SER A 95 -3.02 11.38 1.04
C SER A 95 -2.51 12.14 2.25
N ASP A 96 -1.28 11.85 2.65
CA ASP A 96 -0.59 12.48 3.78
C ASP A 96 0.37 13.54 3.24
N TYR A 97 -0.10 14.77 3.17
CA TYR A 97 0.73 15.93 2.86
C TYR A 97 0.93 16.72 4.15
N ILE A 98 2.03 16.65 4.81
CA ILE A 98 2.47 17.31 6.06
C ILE A 98 1.52 18.39 6.66
N VAL A 99 0.71 19.06 5.85
CA VAL A 99 -0.20 20.17 6.19
C VAL A 99 -1.66 19.74 6.23
N GLU A 100 -2.03 18.69 5.51
CA GLU A 100 -3.41 18.24 5.32
C GLU A 100 -3.44 16.75 5.04
N GLU A 101 -4.31 16.03 5.74
CA GLU A 101 -4.60 14.62 5.49
C GLU A 101 -6.03 14.51 4.95
N PHE A 102 -6.21 13.69 3.92
CA PHE A 102 -7.51 13.37 3.36
C PHE A 102 -7.46 12.00 2.65
N TYR A 103 -8.60 11.42 2.39
CA TYR A 103 -8.68 10.21 1.57
C TYR A 103 -9.01 10.56 0.12
N GLY A 104 -8.26 9.96 -0.81
CA GLY A 104 -8.62 9.93 -2.22
C GLY A 104 -9.36 8.63 -2.53
N TYR A 105 -10.52 8.69 -3.18
CA TYR A 105 -11.19 7.53 -3.73
C TYR A 105 -10.72 7.29 -5.17
N TYR A 106 -10.25 6.09 -5.44
CA TYR A 106 -9.75 5.66 -6.75
C TYR A 106 -10.60 4.51 -7.26
N PRO A 107 -11.44 4.73 -8.29
CA PRO A 107 -12.15 3.65 -8.97
C PRO A 107 -11.17 2.63 -9.54
N MET A 108 -11.54 1.35 -9.53
CA MET A 108 -10.71 0.25 -10.06
C MET A 108 -11.36 -0.41 -11.28
N ASP A 109 -12.06 0.38 -12.08
CA ASP A 109 -12.80 -0.08 -13.27
C ASP A 109 -11.88 -0.52 -14.41
N ASN A 110 -10.65 0.00 -14.45
CA ASN A 110 -9.67 -0.25 -15.51
C ASN A 110 -8.67 -1.36 -15.16
N VAL A 111 -9.01 -2.23 -14.21
CA VAL A 111 -8.16 -3.37 -13.85
C VAL A 111 -8.64 -4.61 -14.57
N SER A 112 -7.75 -5.27 -15.31
CA SER A 112 -8.01 -6.60 -15.83
C SER A 112 -7.20 -7.65 -15.08
N ILE A 113 -7.82 -8.79 -14.81
CA ILE A 113 -7.24 -9.90 -14.08
C ILE A 113 -7.29 -11.13 -14.96
N GLU A 114 -6.13 -11.72 -15.22
CA GLU A 114 -5.99 -12.97 -15.96
C GLU A 114 -5.51 -14.06 -15.00
N PHE A 115 -6.27 -15.13 -14.87
CA PHE A 115 -5.94 -16.23 -13.98
C PHE A 115 -5.03 -17.25 -14.69
N SER A 116 -4.06 -17.79 -13.95
CA SER A 116 -3.09 -18.78 -14.43
C SER A 116 -3.22 -20.06 -13.60
N ASP A 117 -2.82 -21.18 -14.20
CA ASP A 117 -2.74 -22.48 -13.52
C ASP A 117 -1.46 -22.63 -12.70
N GLU A 118 -0.55 -21.62 -12.73
CA GLU A 118 0.65 -21.65 -11.93
C GLU A 118 0.32 -21.62 -10.44
N THR A 119 1.02 -22.46 -9.67
CA THR A 119 0.85 -22.55 -8.21
C THR A 119 2.18 -22.45 -7.50
N GLN A 120 2.16 -21.92 -6.27
CA GLN A 120 3.29 -21.98 -5.32
C GLN A 120 2.77 -22.06 -3.88
N VAL A 121 3.60 -22.52 -2.97
CA VAL A 121 3.28 -22.53 -1.53
C VAL A 121 3.85 -21.25 -0.88
N ILE A 122 3.00 -20.52 -0.16
CA ILE A 122 3.37 -19.33 0.63
C ILE A 122 2.74 -19.49 2.01
N GLU A 123 3.50 -19.39 3.09
CA GLU A 123 3.02 -19.53 4.47
C GLU A 123 2.09 -20.74 4.70
N ASN A 124 2.48 -21.90 4.16
CA ASN A 124 1.74 -23.16 4.20
C ASN A 124 0.39 -23.17 3.44
N TYR A 125 0.12 -22.18 2.60
CA TYR A 125 -1.05 -22.12 1.73
C TYR A 125 -0.65 -22.37 0.28
N THR A 126 -1.43 -23.20 -0.42
CA THR A 126 -1.32 -23.31 -1.87
C THR A 126 -1.92 -22.05 -2.50
N CYS A 127 -1.10 -21.31 -3.22
CA CYS A 127 -1.50 -20.09 -3.90
C CYS A 127 -1.51 -20.29 -5.42
N LYS A 128 -2.51 -19.70 -6.07
CA LYS A 128 -2.63 -19.59 -7.53
C LYS A 128 -2.15 -18.23 -8.00
N LEU A 129 -1.62 -18.15 -9.22
CA LEU A 129 -1.19 -16.90 -9.83
C LEU A 129 -2.35 -16.20 -10.54
N ALA A 130 -2.47 -14.91 -10.33
CA ALA A 130 -3.23 -14.01 -11.18
C ALA A 130 -2.32 -12.89 -11.71
N LEU A 131 -2.44 -12.56 -13.00
CA LEU A 131 -1.78 -11.42 -13.63
C LEU A 131 -2.72 -10.21 -13.56
N TYR A 132 -2.35 -9.27 -12.73
CA TYR A 132 -3.14 -8.08 -12.43
C TYR A 132 -2.63 -6.92 -13.27
N LYS A 133 -3.40 -6.49 -14.27
CA LYS A 133 -2.99 -5.46 -15.23
C LYS A 133 -3.62 -4.12 -14.83
N ILE A 134 -2.78 -3.14 -14.58
CA ILE A 134 -3.16 -1.75 -14.30
C ILE A 134 -2.40 -0.87 -15.30
N GLY A 135 -3.11 -0.29 -16.28
CA GLY A 135 -2.46 0.34 -17.42
C GLY A 135 -1.51 -0.64 -18.12
N ASP A 136 -0.28 -0.20 -18.40
CA ASP A 136 0.76 -1.02 -19.05
C ASP A 136 1.53 -1.92 -18.06
N THR A 137 1.21 -1.86 -16.77
CA THR A 137 1.95 -2.62 -15.76
C THR A 137 1.25 -3.93 -15.46
N VAL A 138 2.00 -5.03 -15.59
CA VAL A 138 1.57 -6.37 -15.19
C VAL A 138 2.18 -6.69 -13.83
N ASN A 139 1.31 -7.03 -12.88
CA ASN A 139 1.69 -7.40 -11.53
C ASN A 139 1.35 -8.88 -11.31
N LYS A 140 2.28 -9.64 -10.75
CA LYS A 140 2.04 -11.03 -10.32
C LYS A 140 1.41 -11.01 -8.94
N VAL A 141 0.21 -11.57 -8.83
CA VAL A 141 -0.56 -11.62 -7.60
C VAL A 141 -0.82 -13.08 -7.26
N TRP A 142 -0.34 -13.52 -6.10
CA TRP A 142 -0.51 -14.87 -5.60
C TRP A 142 -1.54 -14.88 -4.48
N TYR A 143 -2.62 -15.64 -4.66
CA TYR A 143 -3.74 -15.69 -3.73
C TYR A 143 -4.10 -17.14 -3.37
N THR A 144 -4.67 -17.34 -2.18
CA THR A 144 -5.15 -18.64 -1.73
C THR A 144 -6.67 -18.68 -1.59
N GLU A 145 -7.29 -19.71 -2.12
CA GLU A 145 -8.73 -19.98 -1.97
C GLU A 145 -9.06 -20.63 -0.62
N ASP A 146 -8.07 -21.14 0.12
CA ASP A 146 -8.24 -21.68 1.47
C ASP A 146 -8.73 -20.61 2.47
N ILE A 147 -8.57 -19.34 2.11
CA ILE A 147 -9.10 -18.16 2.81
C ILE A 147 -9.92 -17.37 1.80
N PRO A 148 -11.22 -17.65 1.65
CA PRO A 148 -12.05 -17.14 0.56
C PRO A 148 -12.51 -15.70 0.82
N VAL A 149 -11.56 -14.79 0.99
CA VAL A 149 -11.79 -13.36 1.19
C VAL A 149 -11.07 -12.56 0.10
N SER A 150 -11.79 -11.73 -0.63
CA SER A 150 -11.22 -10.88 -1.65
C SER A 150 -10.51 -9.68 -1.01
N ALA A 151 -9.29 -9.89 -0.52
CA ALA A 151 -8.48 -8.87 0.13
C ALA A 151 -6.98 -9.09 -0.10
N GLY A 152 -6.20 -8.00 -0.03
CA GLY A 152 -4.76 -8.04 -0.23
C GLY A 152 -4.08 -6.74 0.16
N PRO A 153 -2.74 -6.68 0.00
CA PRO A 153 -1.96 -5.49 0.30
C PRO A 153 -2.22 -4.38 -0.72
N TYR A 154 -2.06 -3.12 -0.31
CA TYR A 154 -2.24 -1.93 -1.14
C TYR A 154 -3.63 -1.87 -1.81
N ASN A 155 -3.66 -1.76 -3.14
CA ASN A 155 -4.87 -1.72 -3.96
C ASN A 155 -5.21 -3.06 -4.63
N TYR A 156 -4.57 -4.17 -4.22
CA TYR A 156 -4.83 -5.46 -4.83
C TYR A 156 -5.97 -6.19 -4.11
N TYR A 157 -7.01 -6.52 -4.87
CA TYR A 157 -8.17 -7.29 -4.42
C TYR A 157 -8.88 -7.87 -5.66
N ASN A 158 -10.10 -8.35 -5.53
CA ASN A 158 -10.93 -8.86 -6.62
C ASN A 158 -10.42 -10.19 -7.23
N VAL A 159 -9.74 -10.98 -6.42
CA VAL A 159 -9.42 -12.39 -6.69
C VAL A 159 -10.23 -13.28 -5.73
N PRO A 160 -10.47 -14.57 -6.06
CA PRO A 160 -11.33 -15.45 -5.25
C PRO A 160 -10.64 -15.98 -3.97
N GLY A 161 -9.82 -15.15 -3.32
CA GLY A 161 -9.08 -15.55 -2.12
C GLY A 161 -8.23 -14.44 -1.55
N LEU A 162 -7.57 -14.73 -0.42
CA LEU A 162 -6.63 -13.81 0.23
C LEU A 162 -5.33 -13.74 -0.58
N ILE A 163 -4.88 -12.53 -0.90
CA ILE A 163 -3.61 -12.31 -1.59
C ILE A 163 -2.47 -12.39 -0.59
N LEU A 164 -1.55 -13.34 -0.82
CA LEU A 164 -0.40 -13.56 0.04
C LEU A 164 0.90 -12.96 -0.51
N LYS A 165 0.98 -12.72 -1.82
CA LYS A 165 2.17 -12.09 -2.41
C LYS A 165 1.79 -11.25 -3.62
N VAL A 166 2.44 -10.10 -3.72
CA VAL A 166 2.40 -9.23 -4.90
C VAL A 166 3.83 -8.96 -5.34
N GLU A 167 4.09 -9.12 -6.63
CA GLU A 167 5.39 -8.86 -7.21
C GLU A 167 5.26 -8.10 -8.53
N ASN A 168 6.04 -7.03 -8.66
CA ASN A 168 6.21 -6.27 -9.89
C ASN A 168 7.66 -5.73 -9.97
N PRO A 169 8.04 -5.01 -11.05
CA PRO A 169 9.40 -4.48 -11.20
C PRO A 169 9.85 -3.54 -10.07
N ASN A 170 8.92 -2.93 -9.34
CA ASN A 170 9.22 -1.90 -8.33
C ASN A 170 8.96 -2.36 -6.89
N LEU A 171 8.30 -3.52 -6.72
CA LEU A 171 7.79 -3.95 -5.42
C LEU A 171 7.79 -5.48 -5.30
N LEU A 172 8.16 -5.97 -4.11
CA LEU A 172 7.85 -7.31 -3.64
C LEU A 172 7.18 -7.17 -2.28
N CYS A 173 5.94 -7.62 -2.15
CA CYS A 173 5.19 -7.63 -0.90
C CYS A 173 4.67 -9.04 -0.64
N TYR A 174 4.88 -9.59 0.55
CA TYR A 174 4.49 -10.96 0.88
C TYR A 174 4.04 -11.09 2.33
N ALA A 175 3.07 -11.97 2.56
CA ALA A 175 2.57 -12.29 3.89
C ALA A 175 3.61 -13.07 4.69
N VAL A 176 3.73 -12.76 5.97
CA VAL A 176 4.62 -13.44 6.93
C VAL A 176 3.88 -14.00 8.14
N ASN A 177 2.63 -13.58 8.35
CA ASN A 177 1.79 -14.16 9.40
C ASN A 177 0.32 -13.90 9.09
N ILE A 178 -0.54 -14.88 9.37
CA ILE A 178 -1.98 -14.83 9.15
C ILE A 178 -2.69 -15.26 10.45
N SER A 179 -3.47 -14.35 11.02
CA SER A 179 -4.28 -14.60 12.21
C SER A 179 -5.77 -14.53 11.86
N LYS A 180 -6.51 -15.60 12.11
CA LYS A 180 -7.96 -15.68 11.91
C LYS A 180 -8.67 -15.43 13.24
N ASN A 181 -9.94 -14.99 13.18
CA ASN A 181 -10.79 -14.73 14.34
C ASN A 181 -10.19 -13.69 15.30
N VAL A 182 -9.63 -12.64 14.77
CA VAL A 182 -9.09 -11.51 15.54
C VAL A 182 -10.23 -10.77 16.23
N ASP A 183 -10.00 -10.29 17.45
CA ASP A 183 -10.99 -9.50 18.18
C ASP A 183 -11.36 -8.25 17.37
N LYS A 184 -12.66 -7.98 17.24
CA LYS A 184 -13.15 -6.82 16.45
C LYS A 184 -12.63 -5.48 16.94
N LYS A 185 -12.32 -5.33 18.23
CA LYS A 185 -11.71 -4.11 18.78
C LYS A 185 -10.32 -3.83 18.22
N ASP A 186 -9.62 -4.88 17.76
CA ASP A 186 -8.27 -4.78 17.21
C ASP A 186 -8.29 -4.51 15.70
N ILE A 187 -9.46 -4.57 15.05
CA ILE A 187 -9.63 -4.25 13.63
C ILE A 187 -9.59 -2.74 13.43
N LYS A 188 -8.57 -2.29 12.72
CA LYS A 188 -8.46 -0.89 12.32
C LYS A 188 -9.40 -0.56 11.16
N LYS A 189 -9.86 0.69 11.14
CA LYS A 189 -10.81 1.21 10.14
C LYS A 189 -10.35 2.56 9.64
N MET A 190 -10.89 2.97 8.51
CA MET A 190 -10.74 4.31 7.97
C MET A 190 -11.16 5.37 8.99
N ASN A 191 -10.42 6.48 9.05
CA ASN A 191 -10.83 7.62 9.85
C ASN A 191 -11.95 8.39 9.14
N ASN A 192 -13.17 8.30 9.64
CA ASN A 192 -14.34 8.95 9.05
C ASN A 192 -14.40 10.48 9.27
N GLU A 193 -13.47 11.04 10.04
CA GLU A 193 -13.38 12.50 10.25
C GLU A 193 -12.63 13.20 9.12
N LEU A 194 -11.88 12.44 8.29
CA LEU A 194 -11.16 12.99 7.16
C LEU A 194 -12.07 13.11 5.94
N GLU A 195 -11.89 14.21 5.20
CA GLU A 195 -12.56 14.43 3.92
C GLU A 195 -12.16 13.38 2.89
N VAL A 196 -13.10 13.10 1.99
CA VAL A 196 -12.88 12.17 0.86
C VAL A 196 -13.07 12.94 -0.43
N TYR A 197 -12.04 12.92 -1.27
CA TYR A 197 -12.08 13.54 -2.61
C TYR A 197 -11.99 12.47 -3.70
N GLU A 198 -12.62 12.75 -4.86
CA GLU A 198 -12.58 11.88 -6.04
C GLU A 198 -12.50 12.71 -7.33
N GLY A 199 -12.13 12.08 -8.45
CA GLY A 199 -12.07 12.69 -9.77
C GLY A 199 -11.19 13.93 -9.84
N GLU A 200 -11.68 14.98 -10.51
CA GLU A 200 -10.91 16.21 -10.73
C GLU A 200 -10.55 16.94 -9.42
N GLU A 201 -11.43 16.88 -8.42
CA GLU A 201 -11.17 17.51 -7.15
C GLU A 201 -10.01 16.82 -6.41
N LEU A 202 -9.93 15.50 -6.46
CA LEU A 202 -8.81 14.74 -5.94
C LEU A 202 -7.50 15.10 -6.63
N GLU A 203 -7.50 15.22 -7.96
CA GLU A 203 -6.31 15.62 -8.72
C GLU A 203 -5.86 17.05 -8.35
N ARG A 204 -6.78 17.97 -8.18
CA ARG A 204 -6.49 19.34 -7.72
C ARG A 204 -5.84 19.32 -6.33
N LYS A 205 -6.45 18.62 -5.35
CA LYS A 205 -5.96 18.48 -3.98
C LYS A 205 -4.57 17.84 -3.92
N ASN A 206 -4.37 16.76 -4.66
CA ASN A 206 -3.06 16.10 -4.79
C ASN A 206 -2.01 17.04 -5.39
N GLY A 207 -2.39 17.85 -6.39
CA GLY A 207 -1.52 18.87 -7.00
C GLY A 207 -1.08 19.93 -6.00
N GLU A 208 -2.02 20.48 -5.24
CA GLU A 208 -1.75 21.48 -4.18
C GLU A 208 -0.84 20.91 -3.09
N GLY A 209 -1.12 19.68 -2.63
CA GLY A 209 -0.30 19.01 -1.63
C GLY A 209 1.15 18.82 -2.09
N ARG A 210 1.35 18.35 -3.32
CA ARG A 210 2.70 18.20 -3.92
C ARG A 210 3.44 19.53 -4.00
N GLN A 211 2.78 20.62 -4.43
CA GLN A 211 3.39 21.95 -4.49
C GLN A 211 3.81 22.47 -3.12
N LYS A 212 2.97 22.30 -2.10
CA LYS A 212 3.31 22.67 -0.71
C LYS A 212 4.52 21.89 -0.19
N MET A 213 4.59 20.59 -0.45
CA MET A 213 5.74 19.75 -0.07
C MET A 213 7.04 20.21 -0.75
N LEU A 214 6.99 20.50 -2.05
CA LEU A 214 8.14 20.98 -2.80
C LEU A 214 8.60 22.35 -2.28
N GLY A 215 7.69 23.26 -2.00
CA GLY A 215 7.99 24.57 -1.41
C GLY A 215 8.69 24.43 -0.06
N ASN A 216 8.18 23.60 0.83
CA ASN A 216 8.78 23.34 2.14
C ASN A 216 10.18 22.71 2.03
N SER A 217 10.38 21.82 1.08
CA SER A 217 11.68 21.16 0.85
C SER A 217 12.73 22.16 0.34
N ARG A 218 12.35 23.08 -0.57
CA ARG A 218 13.22 24.17 -1.04
C ARG A 218 13.62 25.10 0.08
N GLN A 219 12.66 25.54 0.92
CA GLN A 219 12.97 26.41 2.07
C GLN A 219 13.92 25.75 3.08
N LYS A 220 13.78 24.43 3.33
CA LYS A 220 14.72 23.69 4.18
C LYS A 220 16.11 23.63 3.56
N ALA A 221 16.21 23.37 2.27
CA ALA A 221 17.48 23.34 1.54
C ALA A 221 18.17 24.71 1.58
N ASP A 222 17.45 25.81 1.32
CA ASP A 222 17.98 27.18 1.37
C ASP A 222 18.50 27.54 2.77
N LYS A 223 17.78 27.14 3.83
CA LYS A 223 18.25 27.36 5.22
C LYS A 223 19.54 26.57 5.51
N LEU A 224 19.64 25.34 5.05
CA LEU A 224 20.84 24.52 5.22
C LEU A 224 22.05 25.14 4.49
N MET A 225 21.86 25.58 3.26
CA MET A 225 22.90 26.26 2.48
C MET A 225 23.39 27.54 3.13
N LYS A 226 22.48 28.39 3.65
CA LYS A 226 22.86 29.59 4.40
C LYS A 226 23.65 29.29 5.66
N ASN A 227 23.30 28.22 6.38
CA ASN A 227 24.03 27.80 7.58
C ASN A 227 25.44 27.26 7.27
N ILE A 228 25.65 26.70 6.09
CA ILE A 228 26.97 26.21 5.63
C ILE A 228 27.85 27.38 5.19
N GLN A 229 27.28 28.41 4.55
CA GLN A 229 28.02 29.59 4.09
C GLN A 229 28.42 30.52 5.23
N ASN A 230 27.77 30.43 6.39
CA ASN A 230 28.05 31.28 7.56
C ASN A 230 28.99 30.61 8.60
N LYS A 231 29.59 29.46 8.25
CA LYS A 231 30.64 28.76 9.01
C LYS A 231 31.96 28.83 8.29
#